data_55872124cae0e81ccf5eb41110498a82
#
_entry.id   55872124cae0e81ccf5eb41110498a82
#
_cell.length_a   1.000
_cell.length_b   1.000
_cell.length_c   1.000
_cell.angle_alpha   90.00
_cell.angle_beta   90.00
_cell.angle_gamma   90.00
#
_symmetry.space_group_name_H-M   'P 1'
#
loop_
_entity.id
_entity.type
_entity.pdbx_description
1 polymer ?
#
loop_
_entity_poly.entity_id
_entity_poly.type
_entity_poly.pdbx_seq_one_letter_code
_entity_poly.pdbx_strand_id
1 'polypeptide(L)'
;MRDPDENGLDKVEAMKHNYHKLNLDCLVILGGNGTHKTANLLREEGLNVVTLPKTIDNDLWGTDMTFGFQSAVDIATQCIDQIHTTAASHGRVFIVEVMGHKVGFLTLNAGIAGGADIILIPEIPYDIDKIISAIKKRAENGSRFTIYDAWRTVYLLRR
;
A
#
# COMPACT_ATOMS: atom_id res chain seq x y z
N MET A 1 -4.36 18.62 -12.68
CA MET A 1 -5.58 17.99 -13.22
C MET A 1 -6.41 18.92 -14.11
N ARG A 2 -6.13 20.19 -14.08
CA ARG A 2 -6.72 21.16 -15.02
C ARG A 2 -5.94 21.27 -16.34
N ASP A 3 -4.83 20.53 -16.48
CA ASP A 3 -4.11 20.52 -17.73
C ASP A 3 -4.98 19.92 -18.85
N PRO A 4 -5.08 20.57 -19.98
CA PRO A 4 -5.77 20.01 -21.14
C PRO A 4 -5.11 18.67 -21.51
N ASP A 5 -5.90 17.72 -22.01
CA ASP A 5 -5.33 16.53 -22.61
C ASP A 5 -4.50 16.87 -23.86
N GLU A 6 -3.88 15.89 -24.49
CA GLU A 6 -3.07 16.09 -25.71
C GLU A 6 -3.84 16.77 -26.85
N ASN A 7 -5.19 16.84 -26.76
CA ASN A 7 -6.07 17.50 -27.69
C ASN A 7 -6.60 18.86 -27.21
N GLY A 8 -6.14 19.35 -26.06
CA GLY A 8 -6.57 20.63 -25.48
C GLY A 8 -7.93 20.61 -24.79
N LEU A 9 -8.50 19.42 -24.50
CA LEU A 9 -9.77 19.31 -23.78
C LEU A 9 -9.57 19.53 -22.27
N ASP A 10 -10.35 20.43 -21.67
CA ASP A 10 -10.45 20.53 -20.22
C ASP A 10 -11.22 19.33 -19.67
N LYS A 11 -10.49 18.45 -18.97
CA LYS A 11 -11.08 17.21 -18.40
C LYS A 11 -12.16 17.49 -17.36
N VAL A 12 -12.06 18.59 -16.63
CA VAL A 12 -13.05 18.98 -15.63
C VAL A 12 -14.36 19.40 -16.31
N GLU A 13 -14.27 20.25 -17.33
CA GLU A 13 -15.43 20.68 -18.10
C GLU A 13 -16.08 19.49 -18.84
N ALA A 14 -15.30 18.58 -19.38
CA ALA A 14 -15.83 17.35 -19.99
C ALA A 14 -16.57 16.47 -18.97
N MET A 15 -16.07 16.34 -17.74
CA MET A 15 -16.74 15.61 -16.67
C MET A 15 -18.06 16.29 -16.27
N LYS A 16 -18.07 17.62 -16.11
CA LYS A 16 -19.28 18.40 -15.81
C LYS A 16 -20.33 18.25 -16.92
N HIS A 17 -19.91 18.38 -18.16
CA HIS A 17 -20.80 18.21 -19.31
C HIS A 17 -21.46 16.82 -19.30
N ASN A 18 -20.68 15.76 -19.08
CA ASN A 18 -21.20 14.40 -19.05
C ASN A 18 -22.11 14.15 -17.83
N TYR A 19 -21.79 14.73 -16.66
CA TYR A 19 -22.63 14.66 -15.48
C TYR A 19 -24.03 15.18 -15.76
N HIS A 20 -24.14 16.37 -16.35
CA HIS A 20 -25.43 16.97 -16.72
C HIS A 20 -26.12 16.24 -17.87
N LYS A 21 -25.37 15.84 -18.90
CA LYS A 21 -25.89 15.10 -20.05
C LYS A 21 -26.53 13.77 -19.65
N LEU A 22 -25.97 13.10 -18.65
CA LEU A 22 -26.48 11.82 -18.12
C LEU A 22 -27.54 12.01 -17.03
N ASN A 23 -27.91 13.26 -16.69
CA ASN A 23 -28.86 13.61 -15.63
C ASN A 23 -28.53 12.91 -14.31
N LEU A 24 -27.27 12.95 -13.90
CA LEU A 24 -26.85 12.35 -12.64
C LEU A 24 -27.19 13.28 -11.47
N ASP A 25 -27.75 12.73 -10.40
CA ASP A 25 -28.07 13.44 -9.16
C ASP A 25 -26.84 13.49 -8.23
N CYS A 26 -25.97 12.49 -8.30
CA CYS A 26 -24.79 12.36 -7.48
C CYS A 26 -23.74 11.45 -8.14
N LEU A 27 -22.46 11.73 -7.88
CA LEU A 27 -21.35 10.82 -8.16
C LEU A 27 -20.88 10.14 -6.88
N VAL A 28 -20.92 8.82 -6.85
CA VAL A 28 -20.28 8.03 -5.81
C VAL A 28 -18.90 7.59 -6.31
N ILE A 29 -17.85 8.05 -5.67
CA ILE A 29 -16.46 7.88 -6.14
C ILE A 29 -15.69 7.03 -5.13
N LEU A 30 -15.23 5.87 -5.58
CA LEU A 30 -14.42 4.96 -4.78
C LEU A 30 -12.95 5.09 -5.17
N GLY A 31 -12.06 5.32 -4.20
CA GLY A 31 -10.64 5.36 -4.51
C GLY A 31 -9.76 5.84 -3.36
N GLY A 32 -8.47 5.97 -3.66
CA GLY A 32 -7.45 6.46 -2.74
C GLY A 32 -7.25 7.98 -2.79
N ASN A 33 -6.14 8.44 -2.25
CA ASN A 33 -5.82 9.87 -2.06
C ASN A 33 -5.93 10.70 -3.37
N GLY A 34 -5.39 10.20 -4.48
CA GLY A 34 -5.48 10.89 -5.77
C GLY A 34 -6.92 11.06 -6.24
N THR A 35 -7.74 10.03 -6.07
CA THR A 35 -9.17 10.03 -6.43
C THR A 35 -9.96 11.01 -5.59
N HIS A 36 -9.71 11.07 -4.27
CA HIS A 36 -10.36 12.03 -3.38
C HIS A 36 -10.02 13.48 -3.72
N LYS A 37 -8.78 13.76 -4.14
CA LYS A 37 -8.39 15.09 -4.63
C LYS A 37 -9.17 15.49 -5.88
N THR A 38 -9.38 14.54 -6.81
CA THR A 38 -10.20 14.78 -8.00
C THR A 38 -11.66 14.99 -7.63
N ALA A 39 -12.20 14.17 -6.73
CA ALA A 39 -13.57 14.31 -6.23
C ALA A 39 -13.80 15.67 -5.56
N ASN A 40 -12.85 16.13 -4.76
CA ASN A 40 -12.93 17.47 -4.14
C ASN A 40 -12.94 18.58 -5.19
N LEU A 41 -12.11 18.45 -6.24
CA LEU A 41 -12.12 19.41 -7.35
C LEU A 41 -13.51 19.47 -8.03
N LEU A 42 -14.13 18.31 -8.30
CA LEU A 42 -15.47 18.26 -8.91
C LEU A 42 -16.53 18.86 -7.97
N ARG A 43 -16.41 18.66 -6.65
CA ARG A 43 -17.27 19.29 -5.65
C ARG A 43 -17.14 20.82 -5.67
N GLU A 44 -15.92 21.34 -5.76
CA GLU A 44 -15.65 22.78 -5.86
C GLU A 44 -16.25 23.40 -7.14
N GLU A 45 -16.35 22.60 -8.20
CA GLU A 45 -17.03 22.96 -9.46
C GLU A 45 -18.56 22.80 -9.39
N GLY A 46 -19.12 22.51 -8.23
CA GLY A 46 -20.56 22.48 -7.97
C GLY A 46 -21.26 21.13 -8.22
N LEU A 47 -20.51 20.06 -8.47
CA LEU A 47 -21.11 18.73 -8.62
C LEU A 47 -21.39 18.10 -7.25
N ASN A 48 -22.49 17.36 -7.16
CA ASN A 48 -22.82 16.57 -5.97
C ASN A 48 -21.97 15.28 -5.97
N VAL A 49 -21.06 15.15 -5.02
CA VAL A 49 -20.08 14.07 -4.98
C VAL A 49 -20.00 13.48 -3.59
N VAL A 50 -20.08 12.16 -3.50
CA VAL A 50 -19.81 11.36 -2.29
C VAL A 50 -18.58 10.47 -2.54
N THR A 51 -17.64 10.43 -1.60
CA THR A 51 -16.44 9.62 -1.74
C THR A 51 -16.39 8.48 -0.73
N LEU A 52 -15.89 7.32 -1.18
CA LEU A 52 -15.64 6.16 -0.35
C LEU A 52 -14.13 5.83 -0.35
N PRO A 53 -13.51 5.65 0.84
CA PRO A 53 -12.07 5.45 0.96
C PRO A 53 -11.67 4.03 0.55
N LYS A 54 -11.29 3.82 -0.72
CA LYS A 54 -10.87 2.52 -1.26
C LYS A 54 -9.39 2.55 -1.63
N THR A 55 -8.57 1.94 -0.78
CA THR A 55 -7.14 1.72 -1.01
C THR A 55 -6.65 0.57 -0.13
N ILE A 56 -5.56 -0.09 -0.51
CA ILE A 56 -4.91 -1.11 0.29
C ILE A 56 -3.94 -0.51 1.32
N ASP A 57 -3.58 0.76 1.20
CA ASP A 57 -2.51 1.39 1.97
C ASP A 57 -2.96 1.86 3.36
N ASN A 58 -4.26 2.04 3.58
CA ASN A 58 -4.85 2.62 4.80
C ASN A 58 -4.27 4.00 5.16
N ASP A 59 -3.98 4.83 4.14
CA ASP A 59 -3.28 6.11 4.25
C ASP A 59 -4.20 7.33 4.13
N LEU A 60 -5.51 7.16 4.26
CA LEU A 60 -6.49 8.23 4.15
C LEU A 60 -6.90 8.76 5.52
N TRP A 61 -6.73 10.07 5.71
CA TRP A 61 -7.17 10.73 6.92
C TRP A 61 -8.70 10.78 7.02
N GLY A 62 -9.23 10.62 8.24
CA GLY A 62 -10.67 10.71 8.50
C GLY A 62 -11.43 9.38 8.37
N THR A 63 -10.73 8.27 8.23
CA THR A 63 -11.30 6.92 8.31
C THR A 63 -10.40 6.03 9.15
N ASP A 64 -10.97 5.12 9.93
CA ASP A 64 -10.22 4.17 10.73
C ASP A 64 -9.61 3.08 9.85
N MET A 65 -10.35 2.65 8.83
CA MET A 65 -9.91 1.61 7.92
C MET A 65 -10.44 1.86 6.52
N THR A 66 -9.57 1.71 5.52
CA THR A 66 -9.95 1.81 4.11
C THR A 66 -10.46 0.49 3.56
N PHE A 67 -11.41 0.57 2.62
CA PHE A 67 -11.91 -0.60 1.90
C PHE A 67 -10.81 -1.22 1.04
N GLY A 68 -10.50 -2.48 1.30
CA GLY A 68 -9.44 -3.23 0.63
C GLY A 68 -8.17 -3.41 1.47
N PHE A 69 -7.97 -2.66 2.55
CA PHE A 69 -6.81 -2.84 3.42
C PHE A 69 -6.78 -4.23 4.04
N GLN A 70 -7.86 -4.66 4.72
CA GLN A 70 -7.93 -5.97 5.35
C GLN A 70 -7.75 -7.11 4.34
N SER A 71 -8.39 -7.01 3.17
CA SER A 71 -8.23 -8.01 2.11
C SER A 71 -6.78 -8.12 1.63
N ALA A 72 -6.07 -6.99 1.55
CA ALA A 72 -4.66 -6.98 1.18
C ALA A 72 -3.77 -7.58 2.27
N VAL A 73 -4.06 -7.32 3.55
CA VAL A 73 -3.37 -7.95 4.71
C VAL A 73 -3.54 -9.46 4.65
N ASP A 74 -4.76 -9.96 4.44
CA ASP A 74 -5.05 -11.40 4.36
C ASP A 74 -4.27 -12.08 3.22
N ILE A 75 -4.25 -11.47 2.03
CA ILE A 75 -3.51 -12.00 0.88
C ILE A 75 -1.99 -11.99 1.15
N ALA A 76 -1.46 -10.89 1.67
CA ALA A 76 -0.03 -10.78 1.98
C ALA A 76 0.39 -11.80 3.06
N THR A 77 -0.43 -11.98 4.10
CA THR A 77 -0.22 -12.99 5.15
C THR A 77 -0.18 -14.39 4.56
N GLN A 78 -1.13 -14.75 3.68
CA GLN A 78 -1.14 -16.04 3.01
C GLN A 78 0.13 -16.28 2.16
N CYS A 79 0.61 -15.23 1.47
CA CYS A 79 1.87 -15.32 0.71
C CYS A 79 3.07 -15.57 1.63
N ILE A 80 3.14 -14.91 2.78
CA ILE A 80 4.20 -15.11 3.77
C ILE A 80 4.14 -16.54 4.32
N ASP A 81 2.97 -17.05 4.68
CA ASP A 81 2.76 -18.42 5.17
C ASP A 81 3.27 -19.47 4.17
N GLN A 82 2.99 -19.30 2.89
CA GLN A 82 3.47 -20.22 1.85
C GLN A 82 5.00 -20.24 1.74
N ILE A 83 5.67 -19.12 2.01
CA ILE A 83 7.13 -19.00 1.99
C ILE A 83 7.76 -19.73 3.17
N HIS A 84 7.12 -19.84 4.31
CA HIS A 84 7.67 -20.49 5.51
C HIS A 84 8.15 -21.90 5.25
N THR A 85 7.36 -22.73 4.56
CA THR A 85 7.71 -24.12 4.24
C THR A 85 8.95 -24.19 3.36
N THR A 86 9.01 -23.34 2.34
CA THR A 86 10.18 -23.27 1.44
C THR A 86 11.42 -22.72 2.16
N ALA A 87 11.25 -21.71 2.99
CA ALA A 87 12.33 -21.13 3.78
C ALA A 87 12.94 -22.15 4.73
N ALA A 88 12.10 -22.92 5.43
CA ALA A 88 12.53 -23.95 6.36
C ALA A 88 13.28 -25.09 5.66
N SER A 89 12.86 -25.51 4.46
CA SER A 89 13.48 -26.60 3.73
C SER A 89 14.87 -26.25 3.15
N HIS A 90 15.07 -24.99 2.75
CA HIS A 90 16.29 -24.55 2.07
C HIS A 90 17.30 -23.80 2.99
N GLY A 91 16.89 -23.44 4.21
CA GLY A 91 17.77 -22.71 5.13
C GLY A 91 18.21 -21.34 4.59
N ARG A 92 17.29 -20.60 3.96
CA ARG A 92 17.59 -19.32 3.29
C ARG A 92 16.96 -18.14 3.98
N VAL A 93 17.47 -16.95 3.69
CA VAL A 93 16.81 -15.68 3.98
C VAL A 93 15.89 -15.33 2.82
N PHE A 94 14.62 -15.11 3.12
CA PHE A 94 13.62 -14.66 2.15
C PHE A 94 13.25 -13.21 2.46
N ILE A 95 13.14 -12.40 1.41
CA ILE A 95 12.67 -11.03 1.49
C ILE A 95 11.33 -10.98 0.77
N VAL A 96 10.29 -10.59 1.49
CA VAL A 96 8.95 -10.36 0.95
C VAL A 96 8.74 -8.87 0.82
N GLU A 97 8.58 -8.38 -0.40
CA GLU A 97 8.31 -6.97 -0.65
C GLU A 97 6.79 -6.73 -0.66
N VAL A 98 6.31 -5.86 0.21
CA VAL A 98 4.89 -5.50 0.34
C VAL A 98 4.68 -4.05 -0.05
N MET A 99 3.59 -3.76 -0.77
CA MET A 99 3.21 -2.40 -1.14
C MET A 99 2.77 -1.57 0.08
N GLY A 100 2.70 -0.24 -0.06
CA GLY A 100 2.24 0.63 1.03
C GLY A 100 2.42 2.13 0.77
N HIS A 101 2.55 2.56 -0.49
CA HIS A 101 2.75 3.97 -0.89
C HIS A 101 3.76 4.70 0.02
N LYS A 102 3.32 5.43 1.06
CA LYS A 102 4.19 6.17 1.99
C LYS A 102 4.08 5.70 3.44
N VAL A 103 3.30 4.65 3.68
CA VAL A 103 3.01 4.12 5.01
C VAL A 103 3.25 2.62 5.05
N GLY A 104 3.65 2.11 6.21
CA GLY A 104 3.98 0.71 6.43
C GLY A 104 2.86 -0.13 7.03
N PHE A 105 1.61 0.35 7.07
CA PHE A 105 0.51 -0.36 7.73
C PHE A 105 0.29 -1.77 7.17
N LEU A 106 0.30 -1.91 5.84
CA LEU A 106 0.09 -3.21 5.20
C LEU A 106 1.23 -4.18 5.54
N THR A 107 2.47 -3.74 5.38
CA THR A 107 3.68 -4.51 5.72
C THR A 107 3.69 -4.91 7.20
N LEU A 108 3.40 -3.97 8.09
CA LEU A 108 3.39 -4.25 9.53
C LEU A 108 2.36 -5.32 9.91
N ASN A 109 1.12 -5.15 9.45
CA ASN A 109 0.04 -6.09 9.80
C ASN A 109 0.27 -7.47 9.17
N ALA A 110 0.65 -7.52 7.89
CA ALA A 110 0.92 -8.78 7.21
C ALA A 110 2.14 -9.50 7.79
N GLY A 111 3.21 -8.76 8.10
CA GLY A 111 4.43 -9.32 8.69
C GLY A 111 4.20 -9.89 10.09
N ILE A 112 3.43 -9.20 10.94
CA ILE A 112 3.05 -9.72 12.26
C ILE A 112 2.18 -10.96 12.12
N ALA A 113 1.14 -10.89 11.30
CA ALA A 113 0.20 -12.00 11.11
C ALA A 113 0.85 -13.23 10.46
N GLY A 114 1.74 -13.02 9.49
CA GLY A 114 2.48 -14.06 8.79
C GLY A 114 3.75 -14.54 9.52
N GLY A 115 4.05 -14.00 10.71
CA GLY A 115 5.20 -14.44 11.52
C GLY A 115 6.55 -14.08 10.92
N ALA A 116 6.67 -12.93 10.24
CA ALA A 116 7.95 -12.44 9.75
C ALA A 116 8.91 -12.15 10.91
N ASP A 117 10.16 -12.54 10.76
CA ASP A 117 11.20 -12.38 11.78
C ASP A 117 11.72 -10.94 11.89
N ILE A 118 11.69 -10.21 10.77
CA ILE A 118 12.10 -8.82 10.68
C ILE A 118 11.08 -8.10 9.80
N ILE A 119 10.59 -6.95 10.26
CA ILE A 119 9.63 -6.12 9.54
C ILE A 119 10.22 -4.72 9.39
N LEU A 120 10.34 -4.23 8.16
CA LEU A 120 10.81 -2.87 7.88
C LEU A 120 9.69 -2.03 7.31
N ILE A 121 9.42 -0.92 7.99
CA ILE A 121 8.40 0.06 7.60
C ILE A 121 9.03 1.45 7.43
N PRO A 122 8.45 2.32 6.60
CA PRO A 122 9.03 3.63 6.31
C PRO A 122 9.06 4.57 7.51
N GLU A 123 8.19 4.34 8.49
CA GLU A 123 8.08 5.15 9.71
C GLU A 123 9.25 4.98 10.67
N ILE A 124 10.01 3.87 10.55
CA ILE A 124 11.14 3.56 11.42
C ILE A 124 12.43 3.49 10.58
N PRO A 125 13.40 4.38 10.80
CA PRO A 125 14.70 4.28 10.16
C PRO A 125 15.37 2.94 10.47
N TYR A 126 15.90 2.28 9.45
CA TYR A 126 16.58 1.01 9.59
C TYR A 126 18.08 1.13 9.31
N ASP A 127 18.85 0.20 9.87
CA ASP A 127 20.29 0.07 9.72
C ASP A 127 20.60 -1.34 9.20
N ILE A 128 21.23 -1.41 8.04
CA ILE A 128 21.54 -2.69 7.38
C ILE A 128 22.47 -3.56 8.24
N ASP A 129 23.43 -2.97 8.93
CA ASP A 129 24.36 -3.74 9.78
C ASP A 129 23.64 -4.38 10.96
N LYS A 130 22.63 -3.70 11.51
CA LYS A 130 21.77 -4.27 12.57
C LYS A 130 20.90 -5.40 12.04
N ILE A 131 20.38 -5.29 10.83
CA ILE A 131 19.60 -6.35 10.17
C ILE A 131 20.49 -7.58 9.95
N ILE A 132 21.68 -7.39 9.37
CA ILE A 132 22.66 -8.47 9.15
C ILE A 132 23.04 -9.13 10.48
N SER A 133 23.29 -8.34 11.53
CA SER A 133 23.60 -8.85 12.86
C SER A 133 22.47 -9.66 13.46
N ALA A 134 21.21 -9.22 13.28
CA ALA A 134 20.02 -9.96 13.73
C ALA A 134 19.90 -11.31 13.00
N ILE A 135 20.08 -11.34 11.68
CA ILE A 135 20.05 -12.57 10.88
C ILE A 135 21.14 -13.55 11.33
N LYS A 136 22.39 -13.07 11.53
CA LYS A 136 23.50 -13.90 12.01
C LYS A 136 23.21 -14.49 13.40
N LYS A 137 22.76 -13.67 14.33
CA LYS A 137 22.40 -14.10 15.69
C LYS A 137 21.29 -15.18 15.69
N ARG A 138 20.32 -15.05 14.80
CA ARG A 138 19.27 -16.07 14.63
C ARG A 138 19.86 -17.39 14.14
N ALA A 139 20.74 -17.34 13.14
CA ALA A 139 21.42 -18.54 12.64
C ALA A 139 22.29 -19.22 13.72
N GLU A 140 23.02 -18.45 14.52
CA GLU A 140 23.81 -18.95 15.67
C GLU A 140 22.94 -19.62 16.73
N ASN A 141 21.71 -19.11 16.93
CA ASN A 141 20.72 -19.68 17.86
C ASN A 141 19.93 -20.86 17.27
N GLY A 142 20.37 -21.41 16.12
CA GLY A 142 19.78 -22.59 15.50
C GLY A 142 18.58 -22.34 14.59
N SER A 143 18.22 -21.10 14.32
CA SER A 143 17.19 -20.78 13.31
C SER A 143 17.71 -21.10 11.91
N ARG A 144 17.04 -22.00 11.22
CA ARG A 144 17.47 -22.47 9.89
C ARG A 144 17.16 -21.48 8.76
N PHE A 145 16.24 -20.55 8.98
CA PHE A 145 15.78 -19.57 7.98
C PHE A 145 15.39 -18.25 8.64
N THR A 146 15.23 -17.20 7.83
CA THR A 146 14.72 -15.91 8.26
C THR A 146 13.78 -15.38 7.19
N ILE A 147 12.60 -14.93 7.56
CA ILE A 147 11.67 -14.22 6.69
C ILE A 147 11.70 -12.74 7.07
N TYR A 148 11.97 -11.94 6.07
CA TYR A 148 12.10 -10.50 6.19
C TYR A 148 11.00 -9.85 5.35
N ASP A 149 10.09 -9.13 5.99
CA ASP A 149 9.04 -8.37 5.32
C ASP A 149 9.48 -6.91 5.16
N ALA A 150 9.42 -6.40 3.94
CA ALA A 150 9.92 -5.09 3.60
C ALA A 150 8.90 -4.27 2.82
N TRP A 151 8.67 -3.06 3.26
CA TRP A 151 7.94 -2.08 2.47
C TRP A 151 8.68 -1.70 1.18
N ARG A 152 7.94 -1.59 0.06
CA ARG A 152 8.45 -1.46 -1.32
C ARG A 152 9.46 -0.34 -1.59
N THR A 153 9.57 0.67 -0.76
CA THR A 153 10.53 1.78 -0.96
C THR A 153 11.78 1.65 -0.09
N VAL A 154 12.06 0.45 0.45
CA VAL A 154 13.40 0.17 0.92
C VAL A 154 14.30 0.12 -0.32
N TYR A 155 14.87 1.26 -0.69
CA TYR A 155 15.95 1.31 -1.65
C TYR A 155 17.10 0.49 -1.08
N LEU A 156 17.17 -0.77 -1.44
CA LEU A 156 18.44 -1.47 -1.42
C LEU A 156 19.34 -0.63 -2.31
N LEU A 157 20.26 0.10 -1.67
CA LEU A 157 21.25 0.90 -2.34
C LEU A 157 21.83 0.07 -3.49
N ARG A 158 21.44 0.41 -4.73
CA ARG A 158 22.22 0.01 -5.89
C ARG A 158 23.59 0.66 -5.70
N ARG A 159 24.57 -0.13 -5.27
CA ARG A 159 25.95 0.13 -5.59
C ARG A 159 26.21 -0.31 -7.02
#